data_ba6e9375930ee7c671b8daa68bbb8454
#
_entry.id   ba6e9375930ee7c671b8daa68bbb8454
#
_cell.length_a   1.000
_cell.length_b   1.000
_cell.length_c   1.000
_cell.angle_alpha   90.00
_cell.angle_beta   90.00
_cell.angle_gamma   90.00
#
_symmetry.space_group_name_H-M   'P 1'
#
loop_
_entity.id
_entity.type
_entity.pdbx_description
1 polymer ?
#
loop_
_entity_poly.entity_id
_entity_poly.type
_entity_poly.pdbx_seq_one_letter_code
_entity_poly.pdbx_strand_id
1 'polypeptide(L)'
;MKEITIEVWGDFACFSAPYAKVERLTYPFPTPSAARGILSAIYMKPKEFRWQINRIEVLNPIRYISFKRNEVKCTVGSEPISTEEERTQRQTTALQDVRYRIAASIIPRPAFAGKELQLYEQALRRIRTGKCFHQPELGMREFVCYFEESDGTRSPIQQSMDAGLMVYDLFAPDDVEVTKKTKIKMSLFHAVMENGVILIPPYDSPEVLKGEGLCLSLIHISEP
;
A
#
# COMPACT_ATOMS: atom_id res chain seq x y z
N MET A 1 12.54 -16.45 -10.17
CA MET A 1 11.26 -15.78 -10.54
C MET A 1 11.59 -14.53 -11.33
N LYS A 2 10.77 -14.19 -12.33
CA LYS A 2 10.91 -12.92 -13.06
C LYS A 2 10.33 -11.80 -12.21
N GLU A 3 11.05 -10.69 -12.09
CA GLU A 3 10.63 -9.47 -11.39
C GLU A 3 9.97 -8.52 -12.39
N ILE A 4 8.87 -7.89 -11.98
CA ILE A 4 8.24 -6.78 -12.69
C ILE A 4 8.59 -5.51 -11.92
N THR A 5 9.02 -4.49 -12.65
CA THR A 5 9.37 -3.20 -12.07
C THR A 5 8.54 -2.10 -12.72
N ILE A 6 7.81 -1.35 -11.90
CA ILE A 6 6.99 -0.23 -12.33
C ILE A 6 7.45 1.06 -11.64
N GLU A 7 7.29 2.18 -12.31
CA GLU A 7 7.30 3.50 -11.68
C GLU A 7 5.88 3.97 -11.42
N VAL A 8 5.68 4.56 -10.24
CA VAL A 8 4.39 5.10 -9.81
C VAL A 8 4.59 6.50 -9.25
N TRP A 9 3.66 7.41 -9.53
CA TRP A 9 3.76 8.79 -9.06
C TRP A 9 2.39 9.43 -8.88
N GLY A 10 2.39 10.57 -8.18
CA GLY A 10 1.21 11.41 -8.00
C GLY A 10 1.54 12.65 -7.18
N ASP A 11 0.60 13.59 -7.18
CA ASP A 11 0.77 14.87 -6.49
C ASP A 11 0.81 14.69 -4.97
N PHE A 12 0.03 13.75 -4.45
CA PHE A 12 -0.07 13.46 -3.02
C PHE A 12 -0.12 11.96 -2.75
N ALA A 13 0.37 11.57 -1.56
CA ALA A 13 0.22 10.22 -1.02
C ALA A 13 -0.01 10.25 0.49
N CYS A 14 -0.79 9.29 1.01
CA CYS A 14 -0.95 9.10 2.44
C CYS A 14 -1.02 7.61 2.77
N PHE A 15 0.08 7.07 3.24
CA PHE A 15 0.20 5.69 3.70
C PHE A 15 -0.03 5.67 5.20
N SER A 16 -1.30 5.72 5.61
CA SER A 16 -1.71 5.97 6.98
C SER A 16 -1.15 4.95 7.96
N ALA A 17 -0.54 5.45 9.03
CA ALA A 17 -0.10 4.62 10.14
C ALA A 17 -1.31 4.19 11.00
N PRO A 18 -1.42 2.91 11.40
CA PRO A 18 -2.61 2.40 12.11
C PRO A 18 -2.88 3.06 13.46
N TYR A 19 -1.84 3.57 14.12
CA TYR A 19 -1.95 4.28 15.39
C TYR A 19 -2.50 5.71 15.26
N ALA A 20 -2.57 6.26 14.05
CA ALA A 20 -3.00 7.64 13.79
C ALA A 20 -4.35 7.66 13.05
N LYS A 21 -5.38 7.07 13.65
CA LYS A 21 -6.70 6.94 13.00
C LYS A 21 -7.50 8.24 12.95
N VAL A 22 -7.41 9.05 13.99
CA VAL A 22 -8.19 10.30 14.10
C VAL A 22 -7.55 11.38 13.24
N GLU A 23 -6.24 11.54 13.38
CA GLU A 23 -5.43 12.40 12.54
C GLU A 23 -4.57 11.53 11.65
N ARG A 24 -4.75 11.63 10.34
CA ARG A 24 -4.05 10.76 9.38
C ARG A 24 -2.60 11.20 9.26
N LEU A 25 -1.70 10.37 9.80
CA LEU A 25 -0.26 10.53 9.64
C LEU A 25 0.24 9.49 8.62
N THR A 26 1.00 9.96 7.64
CA THR A 26 1.59 9.08 6.63
C THR A 26 2.93 8.52 7.07
N TYR A 27 3.22 7.28 6.69
CA TYR A 27 4.59 6.80 6.63
C TYR A 27 5.39 7.58 5.57
N PRO A 28 6.74 7.61 5.66
CA PRO A 28 7.59 8.36 4.72
C PRO A 28 7.64 7.80 3.30
N PHE A 29 7.22 6.56 3.12
CA PHE A 29 7.17 5.85 1.84
C PHE A 29 6.07 4.77 1.88
N PRO A 30 5.72 4.14 0.72
CA PRO A 30 4.67 3.14 0.67
C PRO A 30 4.93 1.94 1.58
N THR A 31 3.89 1.45 2.25
CA THR A 31 3.94 0.14 2.91
C THR A 31 3.94 -0.96 1.84
N PRO A 32 4.47 -2.16 2.13
CA PRO A 32 4.35 -3.31 1.22
C PRO A 32 2.90 -3.60 0.81
N SER A 33 1.97 -3.46 1.74
CA SER A 33 0.53 -3.58 1.48
C SER A 33 0.02 -2.55 0.48
N ALA A 34 0.42 -1.28 0.61
CA ALA A 34 0.03 -0.23 -0.33
C ALA A 34 0.62 -0.48 -1.73
N ALA A 35 1.90 -0.84 -1.80
CA ALA A 35 2.56 -1.19 -3.06
C ALA A 35 1.89 -2.40 -3.74
N ARG A 36 1.53 -3.42 -2.96
CA ARG A 36 0.75 -4.57 -3.44
C ARG A 36 -0.64 -4.15 -3.92
N GLY A 37 -1.28 -3.21 -3.23
CA GLY A 37 -2.58 -2.65 -3.61
C GLY A 37 -2.53 -1.97 -4.98
N ILE A 38 -1.50 -1.17 -5.25
CA ILE A 38 -1.27 -0.53 -6.56
C ILE A 38 -1.16 -1.57 -7.68
N LEU A 39 -0.32 -2.60 -7.50
CA LEU A 39 -0.17 -3.67 -8.48
C LEU A 39 -1.46 -4.48 -8.65
N SER A 40 -2.19 -4.72 -7.58
CA SER A 40 -3.48 -5.42 -7.63
C SER A 40 -4.55 -4.61 -8.35
N ALA A 41 -4.53 -3.28 -8.25
CA ALA A 41 -5.40 -2.41 -9.03
C ALA A 41 -5.16 -2.53 -10.55
N ILE A 42 -3.91 -2.77 -10.95
CA ILE A 42 -3.54 -3.00 -12.35
C ILE A 42 -3.90 -4.42 -12.81
N TYR A 43 -3.47 -5.42 -12.04
CA TYR A 43 -3.69 -6.83 -12.37
C TYR A 43 -3.86 -7.69 -11.12
N MET A 44 -5.05 -8.22 -10.93
CA MET A 44 -5.41 -9.03 -9.77
C MET A 44 -6.16 -10.29 -10.20
N LYS A 45 -5.63 -11.45 -9.78
CA LYS A 45 -6.28 -12.76 -9.88
C LYS A 45 -5.97 -13.57 -8.62
N PRO A 46 -6.62 -13.31 -7.49
CA PRO A 46 -6.24 -13.83 -6.18
C PRO A 46 -6.31 -15.36 -6.09
N LYS A 47 -7.13 -16.01 -6.94
CA LYS A 47 -7.21 -17.48 -7.05
C LYS A 47 -6.05 -18.09 -7.83
N GLU A 48 -5.35 -17.29 -8.67
CA GLU A 48 -4.26 -17.78 -9.53
C GLU A 48 -2.89 -17.45 -8.95
N PHE A 49 -2.70 -16.25 -8.39
CA PHE A 49 -1.41 -15.79 -7.86
C PHE A 49 -1.57 -14.74 -6.75
N ARG A 50 -0.46 -14.43 -6.08
CA ARG A 50 -0.30 -13.24 -5.22
C ARG A 50 0.90 -12.42 -5.65
N TRP A 51 0.84 -11.11 -5.42
CA TRP A 51 1.99 -10.24 -5.55
C TRP A 51 2.89 -10.36 -4.31
N GLN A 52 4.20 -10.47 -4.54
CA GLN A 52 5.23 -10.30 -3.53
C GLN A 52 6.03 -9.06 -3.89
N ILE A 53 6.00 -8.06 -3.02
CA ILE A 53 6.86 -6.89 -3.17
C ILE A 53 8.26 -7.28 -2.70
N ASN A 54 9.27 -6.99 -3.53
CA ASN A 54 10.66 -7.31 -3.23
C ASN A 54 11.42 -6.06 -2.80
N ARG A 55 11.13 -4.91 -3.44
CA ARG A 55 11.86 -3.67 -3.24
C ARG A 55 10.99 -2.48 -3.56
N ILE A 56 11.16 -1.41 -2.80
CA ILE A 56 10.60 -0.08 -3.07
C ILE A 56 11.76 0.90 -3.12
N GLU A 57 11.80 1.73 -4.16
CA GLU A 57 12.79 2.79 -4.31
C GLU A 57 12.08 4.14 -4.29
N VAL A 58 12.60 5.07 -3.52
CA VAL A 58 12.10 6.45 -3.45
C VAL A 58 12.88 7.29 -4.45
N LEU A 59 12.18 7.84 -5.45
CA LEU A 59 12.80 8.55 -6.56
C LEU A 59 12.72 10.08 -6.41
N ASN A 60 11.70 10.58 -5.70
CA ASN A 60 11.57 12.00 -5.39
C ASN A 60 11.87 12.27 -3.90
N PRO A 61 12.37 13.46 -3.55
CA PRO A 61 12.59 13.83 -2.15
C PRO A 61 11.33 13.71 -1.30
N ILE A 62 11.46 13.20 -0.08
CA ILE A 62 10.36 13.06 0.87
C ILE A 62 9.96 14.44 1.36
N ARG A 63 8.74 14.90 1.01
CA ARG A 63 8.18 16.19 1.40
C ARG A 63 6.83 15.99 2.05
N TYR A 64 6.64 16.56 3.23
CA TYR A 64 5.38 16.50 3.96
C TYR A 64 4.56 17.76 3.71
N ILE A 65 3.25 17.57 3.61
CA ILE A 65 2.26 18.64 3.59
C ILE A 65 1.17 18.32 4.60
N SER A 66 0.66 19.35 5.28
CA SER A 66 -0.41 19.18 6.25
C SER A 66 -1.61 20.04 5.86
N PHE A 67 -2.78 19.45 5.86
CA PHE A 67 -4.03 20.17 5.59
C PHE A 67 -5.15 19.68 6.50
N LYS A 68 -6.09 20.58 6.77
CA LYS A 68 -7.29 20.29 7.55
C LYS A 68 -8.46 20.06 6.64
N ARG A 69 -9.29 19.08 6.96
CA ARG A 69 -10.52 18.77 6.23
C ARG A 69 -11.70 18.79 7.17
N ASN A 70 -12.82 19.28 6.66
CA ASN A 70 -14.10 19.09 7.31
C ASN A 70 -14.64 17.72 6.90
N GLU A 71 -14.77 16.82 7.85
CA GLU A 71 -15.34 15.49 7.68
C GLU A 71 -16.62 15.35 8.52
N VAL A 72 -17.42 14.34 8.20
CA VAL A 72 -18.62 13.98 8.98
C VAL A 72 -18.24 12.81 9.89
N LYS A 73 -18.65 12.87 11.16
CA LYS A 73 -18.31 11.87 12.18
C LYS A 73 -18.98 10.52 11.95
N CYS A 74 -20.19 10.54 11.41
CA CYS A 74 -21.02 9.36 11.24
C CYS A 74 -21.02 8.85 9.79
N THR A 75 -21.31 7.56 9.64
CA THR A 75 -21.53 6.93 8.34
C THR A 75 -22.97 7.11 7.92
N VAL A 76 -23.23 7.43 6.65
CA VAL A 76 -24.59 7.54 6.10
C VAL A 76 -25.35 6.22 6.30
N GLY A 77 -26.45 6.30 7.03
CA GLY A 77 -27.42 5.22 7.23
C GLY A 77 -28.65 5.37 6.34
N SER A 78 -29.80 4.95 6.84
CA SER A 78 -31.10 5.11 6.17
C SER A 78 -31.67 6.53 6.27
N GLU A 79 -31.19 7.32 7.23
CA GLU A 79 -31.66 8.68 7.46
C GLU A 79 -30.63 9.72 6.98
N PRO A 80 -31.08 10.90 6.53
CA PRO A 80 -30.18 12.00 6.16
C PRO A 80 -29.37 12.47 7.34
N ILE A 81 -28.09 12.80 7.10
CA ILE A 81 -27.18 13.35 8.11
C ILE A 81 -27.19 14.87 8.01
N SER A 82 -27.34 15.55 9.15
CA SER A 82 -27.07 16.99 9.26
C SER A 82 -25.55 17.21 9.26
N THR A 83 -25.02 17.65 8.13
CA THR A 83 -23.56 17.89 7.99
C THR A 83 -23.07 19.04 8.88
N GLU A 84 -23.95 19.95 9.33
CA GLU A 84 -23.60 21.04 10.23
C GLU A 84 -23.35 20.55 11.66
N GLU A 85 -24.20 19.64 12.14
CA GLU A 85 -24.12 19.08 13.50
C GLU A 85 -23.02 18.03 13.65
N GLU A 86 -22.82 17.22 12.57
CA GLU A 86 -21.88 16.11 12.57
C GLU A 86 -20.49 16.48 12.01
N ARG A 87 -20.27 17.75 11.69
CA ARG A 87 -18.99 18.21 11.15
C ARG A 87 -17.88 18.12 12.19
N THR A 88 -16.74 17.58 11.76
CA THR A 88 -15.50 17.58 12.52
C THR A 88 -14.33 17.98 11.63
N GLN A 89 -13.34 18.64 12.21
CA GLN A 89 -12.08 18.91 11.51
C GLN A 89 -11.08 17.80 11.81
N ARG A 90 -10.50 17.24 10.78
CA ARG A 90 -9.39 16.28 10.90
C ARG A 90 -8.17 16.80 10.16
N GLN A 91 -7.02 16.68 10.79
CA GLN A 91 -5.75 16.98 10.18
C GLN A 91 -5.25 15.75 9.42
N THR A 92 -4.70 15.99 8.23
CA THR A 92 -4.04 14.96 7.44
C THR A 92 -2.64 15.45 7.12
N THR A 93 -1.63 14.67 7.51
CA THR A 93 -0.26 14.87 7.07
C THR A 93 0.01 13.87 5.96
N ALA A 94 0.23 14.36 4.77
CA ALA A 94 0.46 13.60 3.54
C ALA A 94 1.85 13.87 2.97
N LEU A 95 2.25 13.09 1.98
CA LEU A 95 3.43 13.31 1.17
C LEU A 95 3.02 14.09 -0.09
N GLN A 96 3.91 14.95 -0.59
CA GLN A 96 3.70 15.76 -1.78
C GLN A 96 4.73 15.41 -2.85
N ASP A 97 4.30 15.45 -4.12
CA ASP A 97 5.15 15.23 -5.31
C ASP A 97 5.95 13.92 -5.22
N VAL A 98 5.22 12.83 -5.07
CA VAL A 98 5.81 11.51 -4.82
C VAL A 98 6.11 10.76 -6.11
N ARG A 99 7.22 10.04 -6.12
CA ARG A 99 7.56 9.08 -7.17
C ARG A 99 8.33 7.91 -6.57
N TYR A 100 7.88 6.71 -6.91
CA TYR A 100 8.45 5.46 -6.41
C TYR A 100 8.69 4.49 -7.55
N ARG A 101 9.69 3.63 -7.40
CA ARG A 101 9.85 2.42 -8.20
C ARG A 101 9.54 1.22 -7.34
N ILE A 102 8.64 0.36 -7.81
CA ILE A 102 8.19 -0.84 -7.10
C ILE A 102 8.63 -2.05 -7.91
N ALA A 103 9.43 -2.90 -7.30
CA ALA A 103 9.83 -4.18 -7.86
C ALA A 103 9.10 -5.32 -7.15
N ALA A 104 8.42 -6.17 -7.92
CA ALA A 104 7.59 -7.23 -7.39
C ALA A 104 7.65 -8.51 -8.22
N SER A 105 7.37 -9.62 -7.58
CA SER A 105 7.29 -10.94 -8.19
C SER A 105 5.86 -11.50 -8.11
N ILE A 106 5.49 -12.28 -9.11
CA ILE A 106 4.24 -13.04 -9.11
C ILE A 106 4.52 -14.41 -8.46
N ILE A 107 3.79 -14.70 -7.39
CA ILE A 107 3.83 -16.00 -6.70
C ILE A 107 2.56 -16.77 -7.09
N PRO A 108 2.65 -17.76 -7.99
CA PRO A 108 1.49 -18.56 -8.38
C PRO A 108 0.98 -19.38 -7.20
N ARG A 109 -0.33 -19.59 -7.17
CA ARG A 109 -0.93 -20.56 -6.26
C ARG A 109 -0.59 -21.98 -6.70
N PRO A 110 -0.59 -22.99 -5.81
CA PRO A 110 -0.18 -24.36 -6.14
C PRO A 110 -0.89 -24.95 -7.38
N ALA A 111 -2.19 -24.67 -7.53
CA ALA A 111 -2.98 -25.13 -8.69
C ALA A 111 -2.58 -24.44 -10.02
N PHE A 112 -1.79 -23.39 -9.97
CA PHE A 112 -1.33 -22.61 -11.13
C PHE A 112 0.20 -22.62 -11.26
N ALA A 113 0.88 -23.51 -10.55
CA ALA A 113 2.30 -23.75 -10.74
C ALA A 113 2.57 -24.11 -12.22
N GLY A 114 3.58 -23.50 -12.82
CA GLY A 114 3.90 -23.63 -14.24
C GLY A 114 3.24 -22.60 -15.17
N LYS A 115 2.30 -21.78 -14.69
CA LYS A 115 1.72 -20.65 -15.47
C LYS A 115 2.39 -19.30 -15.20
N GLU A 116 3.53 -19.30 -14.54
CA GLU A 116 4.25 -18.08 -14.12
C GLU A 116 4.54 -17.14 -15.29
N LEU A 117 5.03 -17.70 -16.41
CA LEU A 117 5.36 -16.91 -17.59
C LEU A 117 4.12 -16.22 -18.18
N GLN A 118 3.01 -16.95 -18.28
CA GLN A 118 1.75 -16.43 -18.82
C GLN A 118 1.21 -15.29 -17.93
N LEU A 119 1.23 -15.48 -16.62
CA LEU A 119 0.78 -14.46 -15.66
C LEU A 119 1.68 -13.21 -15.72
N TYR A 120 3.00 -13.42 -15.79
CA TYR A 120 3.99 -12.36 -15.94
C TYR A 120 3.76 -11.53 -17.21
N GLU A 121 3.66 -12.18 -18.38
CA GLU A 121 3.46 -11.51 -19.67
C GLU A 121 2.12 -10.75 -19.71
N GLN A 122 1.09 -11.30 -19.09
CA GLN A 122 -0.21 -10.63 -19.01
C GLN A 122 -0.15 -9.39 -18.10
N ALA A 123 0.54 -9.46 -16.97
CA ALA A 123 0.75 -8.31 -16.09
C ALA A 123 1.53 -7.20 -16.83
N LEU A 124 2.64 -7.59 -17.47
CA LEU A 124 3.50 -6.65 -18.20
C LEU A 124 2.75 -5.97 -19.35
N ARG A 125 1.95 -6.74 -20.11
CA ARG A 125 1.09 -6.17 -21.17
C ARG A 125 0.12 -5.12 -20.64
N ARG A 126 -0.50 -5.37 -19.45
CA ARG A 126 -1.41 -4.39 -18.84
C ARG A 126 -0.68 -3.11 -18.43
N ILE A 127 0.48 -3.25 -17.82
CA ILE A 127 1.31 -2.11 -17.41
C ILE A 127 1.68 -1.26 -18.63
N ARG A 128 2.20 -1.88 -19.70
CA ARG A 128 2.59 -1.20 -20.95
C ARG A 128 1.45 -0.49 -21.67
N THR A 129 0.25 -1.02 -21.54
CA THR A 129 -0.95 -0.42 -22.19
C THR A 129 -1.74 0.49 -21.27
N GLY A 130 -1.28 0.74 -20.05
CA GLY A 130 -1.97 1.57 -19.06
C GLY A 130 -3.32 0.99 -18.59
N LYS A 131 -3.56 -0.33 -18.78
CA LYS A 131 -4.82 -0.96 -18.41
C LYS A 131 -4.81 -1.38 -16.95
N CYS A 132 -5.77 -0.88 -16.19
CA CYS A 132 -6.00 -1.28 -14.80
C CYS A 132 -7.40 -1.88 -14.62
N PHE A 133 -7.58 -2.64 -13.55
CA PHE A 133 -8.88 -3.17 -13.12
C PHE A 133 -9.73 -2.05 -12.48
N HIS A 134 -9.09 -1.25 -11.63
CA HIS A 134 -9.59 0.03 -11.13
C HIS A 134 -8.42 1.00 -11.02
N GLN A 135 -8.72 2.30 -10.90
CA GLN A 135 -7.68 3.31 -10.78
C GLN A 135 -6.80 3.02 -9.56
N PRO A 136 -5.47 2.87 -9.71
CA PRO A 136 -4.57 2.75 -8.56
C PRO A 136 -4.56 4.04 -7.74
N GLU A 137 -4.30 3.91 -6.44
CA GLU A 137 -4.29 5.01 -5.49
C GLU A 137 -3.06 4.97 -4.58
N LEU A 138 -2.59 6.13 -4.15
CA LEU A 138 -1.43 6.29 -3.26
C LEU A 138 -1.87 6.33 -1.79
N GLY A 139 -2.43 5.21 -1.33
CA GLY A 139 -2.88 4.98 0.05
C GLY A 139 -4.29 5.47 0.33
N MET A 140 -4.70 6.63 -0.14
CA MET A 140 -6.06 7.14 -0.03
C MET A 140 -6.70 7.24 -1.42
N ARG A 141 -8.02 6.96 -1.52
CA ARG A 141 -8.77 6.93 -2.79
C ARG A 141 -8.72 8.22 -3.59
N GLU A 142 -8.56 9.34 -2.92
CA GLU A 142 -8.47 10.67 -3.53
C GLU A 142 -7.09 10.97 -4.11
N PHE A 143 -6.07 10.18 -3.78
CA PHE A 143 -4.70 10.37 -4.27
C PHE A 143 -4.44 9.42 -5.42
N VAL A 144 -4.72 9.90 -6.61
CA VAL A 144 -4.56 9.14 -7.85
C VAL A 144 -3.11 8.73 -8.03
N CYS A 145 -2.91 7.47 -8.40
CA CYS A 145 -1.62 6.90 -8.74
C CYS A 145 -1.51 6.74 -10.26
N TYR A 146 -0.56 7.43 -10.87
CA TYR A 146 -0.12 7.16 -12.24
C TYR A 146 0.93 6.07 -12.23
N PHE A 147 1.06 5.32 -13.32
CA PHE A 147 2.03 4.23 -13.39
C PHE A 147 2.52 3.99 -14.82
N GLU A 148 3.74 3.49 -14.92
CA GLU A 148 4.35 3.04 -16.18
C GLU A 148 5.34 1.89 -15.90
N GLU A 149 5.75 1.17 -16.94
CA GLU A 149 6.88 0.24 -16.83
C GLU A 149 8.14 1.04 -16.55
N SER A 150 8.93 0.61 -15.57
CA SER A 150 10.18 1.32 -15.26
C SER A 150 11.23 1.05 -16.33
N ASP A 151 11.84 2.11 -16.83
CA ASP A 151 13.02 2.04 -17.72
C ASP A 151 14.35 2.00 -16.95
N GLY A 152 14.31 2.15 -15.62
CA GLY A 152 15.48 2.14 -14.75
C GLY A 152 16.36 3.39 -14.84
N THR A 153 15.99 4.42 -15.60
CA THR A 153 16.83 5.59 -15.84
C THR A 153 16.96 6.53 -14.62
N ARG A 154 15.92 6.59 -13.77
CA ARG A 154 15.93 7.43 -12.58
C ARG A 154 16.68 6.76 -11.44
N SER A 155 17.56 7.48 -10.79
CA SER A 155 18.24 6.99 -9.59
C SER A 155 17.40 7.25 -8.33
N PRO A 156 17.43 6.36 -7.34
CA PRO A 156 16.87 6.62 -6.02
C PRO A 156 17.54 7.81 -5.34
N ILE A 157 16.82 8.44 -4.42
CA ILE A 157 17.38 9.54 -3.61
C ILE A 157 18.55 9.03 -2.74
N GLN A 158 19.55 9.88 -2.54
CA GLN A 158 20.71 9.56 -1.70
C GLN A 158 20.43 9.90 -0.24
N GLN A 159 19.37 9.27 0.32
CA GLN A 159 18.95 9.45 1.69
C GLN A 159 18.78 8.09 2.36
N SER A 160 19.25 7.98 3.60
CA SER A 160 19.04 6.79 4.43
C SER A 160 18.27 7.16 5.69
N MET A 161 17.35 6.32 6.12
CA MET A 161 16.57 6.52 7.34
C MET A 161 16.05 5.20 7.88
N ASP A 162 15.91 5.13 9.17
CA ASP A 162 15.18 4.07 9.88
C ASP A 162 13.75 4.57 10.13
N ALA A 163 12.77 3.93 9.50
CA ALA A 163 11.35 4.24 9.69
C ALA A 163 10.72 3.41 10.83
N GLY A 164 11.49 2.56 11.49
CA GLY A 164 11.04 1.72 12.59
C GLY A 164 10.06 0.63 12.14
N LEU A 165 9.17 0.23 13.05
CA LEU A 165 8.16 -0.78 12.74
C LEU A 165 7.07 -0.19 11.85
N MET A 166 6.91 -0.81 10.68
CA MET A 166 5.95 -0.43 9.65
C MET A 166 5.00 -1.59 9.36
N VAL A 167 3.76 -1.26 8.99
CA VAL A 167 2.79 -2.29 8.57
C VAL A 167 3.30 -2.97 7.31
N TYR A 168 3.41 -4.30 7.39
CA TYR A 168 3.68 -5.13 6.22
C TYR A 168 2.37 -5.39 5.46
N ASP A 169 1.38 -5.98 6.14
CA ASP A 169 0.05 -6.21 5.60
C ASP A 169 -1.01 -6.27 6.73
N LEU A 170 -2.27 -6.04 6.37
CA LEU A 170 -3.42 -6.16 7.27
C LEU A 170 -4.05 -7.56 7.23
N PHE A 171 -3.80 -8.32 6.17
CA PHE A 171 -4.29 -9.68 5.98
C PHE A 171 -3.14 -10.57 5.54
N ALA A 172 -3.26 -11.86 5.79
CA ALA A 172 -2.28 -12.80 5.26
C ALA A 172 -2.34 -12.78 3.72
N PRO A 173 -1.21 -12.64 3.00
CA PRO A 173 -1.20 -12.62 1.53
C PRO A 173 -1.74 -13.90 0.89
N ASP A 174 -1.86 -14.97 1.68
CA ASP A 174 -2.44 -16.24 1.25
C ASP A 174 -3.95 -16.32 1.39
N ASP A 175 -4.59 -15.37 2.08
CA ASP A 175 -6.03 -15.27 2.14
C ASP A 175 -6.56 -14.87 0.75
N VAL A 176 -7.25 -15.81 0.09
CA VAL A 176 -7.75 -15.63 -1.29
C VAL A 176 -8.92 -14.67 -1.33
N GLU A 177 -9.80 -14.74 -0.34
CA GLU A 177 -10.99 -13.91 -0.23
C GLU A 177 -11.01 -13.17 1.10
N VAL A 178 -10.87 -11.85 1.02
CA VAL A 178 -11.02 -10.95 2.17
C VAL A 178 -12.45 -10.40 2.15
N THR A 179 -13.23 -10.73 3.17
CA THR A 179 -14.60 -10.25 3.36
C THR A 179 -14.69 -9.32 4.56
N LYS A 180 -15.81 -8.60 4.74
CA LYS A 180 -16.07 -7.80 5.94
C LYS A 180 -15.96 -8.59 7.26
N LYS A 181 -16.10 -9.92 7.21
CA LYS A 181 -15.99 -10.82 8.37
C LYS A 181 -14.59 -11.37 8.60
N THR A 182 -13.64 -11.13 7.66
CA THR A 182 -12.27 -11.61 7.79
C THR A 182 -11.58 -10.87 8.91
N LYS A 183 -11.06 -11.60 9.88
CA LYS A 183 -10.30 -10.99 11.00
C LYS A 183 -9.03 -10.36 10.46
N ILE A 184 -8.74 -9.14 10.91
CA ILE A 184 -7.47 -8.46 10.60
C ILE A 184 -6.35 -9.20 11.31
N LYS A 185 -5.35 -9.61 10.53
CA LYS A 185 -4.10 -10.24 11.00
C LYS A 185 -2.94 -9.34 10.61
N MET A 186 -2.79 -8.25 11.35
CA MET A 186 -1.75 -7.28 11.04
C MET A 186 -0.36 -7.91 11.19
N SER A 187 0.47 -7.73 10.19
CA SER A 187 1.88 -8.06 10.22
C SER A 187 2.73 -6.80 10.11
N LEU A 188 3.90 -6.82 10.74
CA LEU A 188 4.84 -5.70 10.80
C LEU A 188 6.22 -6.15 10.33
N PHE A 189 7.04 -5.20 9.91
CA PHE A 189 8.46 -5.42 9.65
C PHE A 189 9.25 -4.17 10.01
N HIS A 190 10.54 -4.31 10.25
CA HIS A 190 11.43 -3.19 10.48
C HIS A 190 11.86 -2.59 9.14
N ALA A 191 11.40 -1.37 8.87
CA ALA A 191 11.59 -0.71 7.59
C ALA A 191 12.79 0.23 7.64
N VAL A 192 13.87 -0.16 6.97
CA VAL A 192 15.07 0.65 6.79
C VAL A 192 15.21 1.02 5.32
N MET A 193 15.40 2.30 5.07
CA MET A 193 15.71 2.83 3.75
C MET A 193 17.21 3.14 3.69
N GLU A 194 17.92 2.53 2.76
CA GLU A 194 19.34 2.79 2.50
C GLU A 194 19.52 3.39 1.10
N ASN A 195 20.03 4.61 1.02
CA ASN A 195 20.21 5.34 -0.25
C ASN A 195 18.95 5.33 -1.13
N GLY A 196 17.79 5.58 -0.50
CA GLY A 196 16.51 5.61 -1.19
C GLY A 196 15.90 4.24 -1.49
N VAL A 197 16.50 3.14 -1.07
CA VAL A 197 16.07 1.77 -1.35
C VAL A 197 15.58 1.09 -0.08
N ILE A 198 14.40 0.49 -0.11
CA ILE A 198 13.82 -0.31 0.95
C ILE A 198 13.67 -1.74 0.43
N LEU A 199 14.38 -2.67 1.05
CA LEU A 199 14.23 -4.10 0.78
C LEU A 199 13.06 -4.65 1.60
N ILE A 200 12.18 -5.40 0.93
CA ILE A 200 10.99 -5.98 1.56
C ILE A 200 11.22 -7.48 1.71
N PRO A 201 11.26 -7.99 2.95
CA PRO A 201 11.43 -9.42 3.17
C PRO A 201 10.22 -10.21 2.62
N PRO A 202 10.41 -11.46 2.19
CA PRO A 202 9.29 -12.34 1.88
C PRO A 202 8.36 -12.49 3.10
N TYR A 203 7.05 -12.61 2.87
CA TYR A 203 6.07 -12.71 3.95
C TYR A 203 6.38 -13.83 4.96
N ASP A 204 7.00 -14.93 4.50
CA ASP A 204 7.34 -16.07 5.35
C ASP A 204 8.69 -15.94 6.07
N SER A 205 9.41 -14.83 5.84
CA SER A 205 10.64 -14.51 6.57
C SER A 205 10.38 -14.30 8.06
N PRO A 206 11.32 -14.69 8.94
CA PRO A 206 11.26 -14.37 10.37
C PRO A 206 11.34 -12.87 10.67
N GLU A 207 11.76 -12.05 9.70
CA GLU A 207 11.80 -10.59 9.80
C GLU A 207 10.40 -9.97 9.75
N VAL A 208 9.39 -10.74 9.30
CA VAL A 208 7.99 -10.31 9.30
C VAL A 208 7.32 -10.79 10.59
N LEU A 209 7.08 -9.86 11.49
CA LEU A 209 6.40 -10.10 12.76
C LEU A 209 4.90 -10.34 12.49
N LYS A 210 4.46 -11.58 12.68
CA LYS A 210 3.06 -11.99 12.50
C LYS A 210 2.38 -11.98 13.87
N GLY A 211 1.37 -11.16 14.02
CA GLY A 211 0.66 -11.05 15.30
C GLY A 211 -0.45 -12.08 15.46
N GLU A 212 -0.14 -13.24 16.04
CA GLU A 212 -1.12 -13.97 16.84
C GLU A 212 -1.20 -13.28 18.21
N GLY A 213 -1.86 -12.12 18.31
CA GLY A 213 -1.99 -11.42 19.59
C GLY A 213 -1.48 -9.98 19.63
N LEU A 214 -1.11 -9.36 18.53
CA LEU A 214 -1.09 -7.90 18.48
C LEU A 214 -2.53 -7.44 18.71
N CYS A 215 -2.82 -7.19 19.98
CA CYS A 215 -4.14 -6.86 20.48
C CYS A 215 -4.66 -5.66 19.71
N LEU A 216 -5.68 -5.87 18.89
CA LEU A 216 -6.45 -4.85 18.21
C LEU A 216 -7.07 -3.80 19.16
N SER A 217 -6.81 -3.89 20.46
CA SER A 217 -7.22 -2.89 21.45
C SER A 217 -6.67 -1.48 21.13
N LEU A 218 -5.57 -1.38 20.42
CA LEU A 218 -5.11 -0.11 19.83
C LEU A 218 -5.92 0.30 18.59
N ILE A 219 -6.71 -0.60 18.01
CA ILE A 219 -7.56 -0.36 16.85
C ILE A 219 -9.02 -0.14 17.26
N HIS A 220 -9.42 -0.60 18.43
CA HIS A 220 -10.71 -0.30 19.06
C HIS A 220 -10.65 0.98 19.89
N ILE A 221 -10.27 2.09 19.28
CA ILE A 221 -10.79 3.36 19.73
C ILE A 221 -12.21 3.41 19.14
N SER A 222 -13.15 3.13 20.02
CA SER A 222 -14.61 3.25 19.88
C SER A 222 -15.03 4.05 18.66
N GLU A 223 -15.72 3.38 17.75
CA GLU A 223 -16.70 4.08 16.94
C GLU A 223 -17.66 4.79 17.94
N PRO A 224 -17.90 6.09 17.78
CA PRO A 224 -19.01 6.71 18.46
C PRO A 224 -20.32 6.19 17.92
#